data_736a352db1982e131e14fac40cccc332
#
_entry.id   736a352db1982e131e14fac40cccc332
#
_cell.length_a   1.000
_cell.length_b   1.000
_cell.length_c   1.000
_cell.angle_alpha   90.00
_cell.angle_beta   90.00
_cell.angle_gamma   90.00
#
_symmetry.space_group_name_H-M   'P 1'
#
loop_
_entity.id
_entity.type
_entity.pdbx_description
1 polymer ?
#
loop_
_entity_poly.entity_id
_entity_poly.type
_entity_poly.pdbx_seq_one_letter_code
_entity_poly.pdbx_strand_id
1 'polypeptide(L)'
;MNLVDSIARYSKGYDLPQNLVMAVAKVESNLSMHALRAEPAYRWMWNVETHKPFRRLNNPEVVSNEAPFDFPRPVEFFASNDTEWQGQRMSWGPFQMMGAVLRERRYKGPFPAICCDPDLASKFACSHLSRLRDRFYKKHGWAGVVAAYNSGTPRKTPDGVYTNVGYLNKVSISGAQKYLTFLRA
;
A
#
# COMPACT_ATOMS: atom_id res chain seq x y z
N MET A 1 -19.48 -0.27 -10.10
CA MET A 1 -19.16 1.09 -9.56
C MET A 1 -17.83 1.51 -10.17
N ASN A 2 -17.64 2.78 -10.50
CA ASN A 2 -16.33 3.25 -10.99
C ASN A 2 -15.39 3.55 -9.81
N LEU A 3 -14.09 3.76 -10.10
CA LEU A 3 -13.09 3.98 -9.07
C LEU A 3 -13.34 5.24 -8.22
N VAL A 4 -13.83 6.32 -8.84
CA VAL A 4 -14.09 7.60 -8.13
C VAL A 4 -15.19 7.43 -7.09
N ASP A 5 -16.28 6.76 -7.45
CA ASP A 5 -17.40 6.49 -6.54
C ASP A 5 -16.96 5.55 -5.40
N SER A 6 -16.14 4.53 -5.73
CA SER A 6 -15.59 3.61 -4.73
C SER A 6 -14.67 4.35 -3.74
N ILE A 7 -13.80 5.25 -4.23
CA ILE A 7 -12.97 6.10 -3.38
C ILE A 7 -13.85 6.96 -2.46
N ALA A 8 -14.86 7.62 -2.99
CA ALA A 8 -15.77 8.46 -2.19
C ALA A 8 -16.45 7.66 -1.08
N ARG A 9 -16.98 6.47 -1.43
CA ARG A 9 -17.65 5.58 -0.47
C ARG A 9 -16.72 5.11 0.65
N TYR A 10 -15.56 4.56 0.29
CA TYR A 10 -14.65 3.96 1.27
C TYR A 10 -13.87 5.01 2.07
N SER A 11 -13.50 6.15 1.49
CA SER A 11 -12.90 7.24 2.26
C SER A 11 -13.83 7.74 3.36
N LYS A 12 -15.14 7.90 3.06
CA LYS A 12 -16.15 8.23 4.06
C LYS A 12 -16.27 7.15 5.14
N GLY A 13 -16.31 5.86 4.74
CA GLY A 13 -16.44 4.73 5.67
C GLY A 13 -15.26 4.55 6.62
N TYR A 14 -14.07 5.00 6.22
CA TYR A 14 -12.85 4.95 7.03
C TYR A 14 -12.46 6.31 7.66
N ASP A 15 -13.33 7.31 7.57
CA ASP A 15 -13.07 8.66 8.06
C ASP A 15 -11.74 9.25 7.54
N LEU A 16 -11.57 9.21 6.21
CA LEU A 16 -10.41 9.73 5.49
C LEU A 16 -10.81 10.89 4.58
N PRO A 17 -9.95 11.91 4.41
CA PRO A 17 -10.20 12.96 3.44
C PRO A 17 -10.23 12.38 2.01
N GLN A 18 -11.38 12.44 1.34
CA GLN A 18 -11.54 11.88 -0.01
C GLN A 18 -10.49 12.41 -1.00
N ASN A 19 -10.22 13.72 -0.96
CA ASN A 19 -9.23 14.33 -1.85
C ASN A 19 -7.81 13.82 -1.61
N LEU A 20 -7.47 13.47 -0.35
CA LEU A 20 -6.18 12.86 -0.03
C LEU A 20 -6.08 11.45 -0.62
N VAL A 21 -7.12 10.63 -0.44
CA VAL A 21 -7.18 9.27 -0.99
C VAL A 21 -7.09 9.31 -2.53
N MET A 22 -7.83 10.22 -3.15
CA MET A 22 -7.81 10.44 -4.61
C MET A 22 -6.43 10.87 -5.10
N ALA A 23 -5.76 11.80 -4.38
CA ALA A 23 -4.43 12.27 -4.73
C ALA A 23 -3.38 11.17 -4.64
N VAL A 24 -3.48 10.29 -3.63
CA VAL A 24 -2.62 9.09 -3.54
C VAL A 24 -2.80 8.21 -4.78
N ALA A 25 -4.03 7.84 -5.15
CA ALA A 25 -4.29 7.01 -6.33
C ALA A 25 -3.79 7.65 -7.64
N LYS A 26 -3.92 8.99 -7.76
CA LYS A 26 -3.36 9.72 -8.92
C LYS A 26 -1.84 9.61 -8.99
N VAL A 27 -1.15 9.77 -7.88
CA VAL A 27 0.33 9.70 -7.83
C VAL A 27 0.83 8.29 -8.07
N GLU A 28 0.15 7.28 -7.51
CA GLU A 28 0.57 5.88 -7.61
C GLU A 28 0.43 5.31 -9.03
N SER A 29 -0.66 5.63 -9.72
CA SER A 29 -0.96 4.97 -10.99
C SER A 29 -1.67 5.85 -12.03
N ASN A 30 -1.86 7.13 -11.74
CA ASN A 30 -2.77 7.99 -12.50
C ASN A 30 -4.21 7.42 -12.58
N LEU A 31 -4.69 6.84 -11.49
CA LEU A 31 -6.00 6.17 -11.37
C LEU A 31 -6.15 4.91 -12.25
N SER A 32 -5.08 4.34 -12.76
CA SER A 32 -5.14 3.13 -13.57
C SER A 32 -5.50 1.92 -12.72
N MET A 33 -6.64 1.28 -13.01
CA MET A 33 -7.05 0.04 -12.36
C MET A 33 -6.06 -1.10 -12.63
N HIS A 34 -5.47 -1.14 -13.82
CA HIS A 34 -4.62 -2.24 -14.27
C HIS A 34 -3.12 -2.01 -14.01
N ALA A 35 -2.77 -1.00 -13.23
CA ALA A 35 -1.38 -0.77 -12.86
C ALA A 35 -0.87 -1.90 -11.96
N LEU A 36 0.28 -2.43 -12.33
CA LEU A 36 0.99 -3.43 -11.53
C LEU A 36 2.49 -3.27 -11.74
N ARG A 37 3.27 -3.54 -10.70
CA ARG A 37 4.72 -3.41 -10.76
C ARG A 37 5.39 -4.48 -9.89
N ALA A 38 6.40 -5.15 -10.44
CA ALA A 38 7.24 -6.05 -9.68
C ALA A 38 8.22 -5.28 -8.78
N GLU A 39 8.36 -5.71 -7.55
CA GLU A 39 9.27 -5.16 -6.53
C GLU A 39 10.23 -6.26 -6.06
N PRO A 40 11.18 -6.68 -6.91
CA PRO A 40 11.99 -7.89 -6.66
C PRO A 40 12.86 -7.80 -5.41
N ALA A 41 13.19 -6.60 -4.94
CA ALA A 41 13.94 -6.37 -3.71
C ALA A 41 13.07 -6.28 -2.45
N TYR A 42 11.75 -6.42 -2.58
CA TYR A 42 10.84 -6.35 -1.43
C TYR A 42 11.04 -7.58 -0.53
N ARG A 43 11.20 -7.34 0.76
CA ARG A 43 11.57 -8.39 1.73
C ARG A 43 10.63 -8.48 2.95
N TRP A 44 9.59 -7.65 3.01
CA TRP A 44 8.67 -7.59 4.15
C TRP A 44 7.44 -8.44 3.87
N MET A 45 7.63 -9.76 3.84
CA MET A 45 6.59 -10.71 3.49
C MET A 45 5.65 -10.97 4.66
N TRP A 46 4.46 -11.46 4.35
CA TRP A 46 3.43 -11.77 5.32
C TRP A 46 3.11 -13.27 5.34
N ASN A 47 3.12 -13.86 6.52
CA ASN A 47 2.68 -15.24 6.72
C ASN A 47 1.16 -15.27 6.84
N VAL A 48 0.49 -15.85 5.85
CA VAL A 48 -0.98 -15.87 5.73
C VAL A 48 -1.65 -16.84 6.70
N GLU A 49 -0.93 -17.86 7.17
CA GLU A 49 -1.45 -18.85 8.13
C GLU A 49 -1.42 -18.30 9.55
N THR A 50 -0.30 -17.73 9.96
CA THR A 50 -0.11 -17.23 11.33
C THR A 50 -0.58 -15.79 11.51
N HIS A 51 -0.90 -15.06 10.41
CA HIS A 51 -1.24 -13.64 10.41
C HIS A 51 -0.19 -12.75 11.08
N LYS A 52 1.09 -13.06 10.82
CA LYS A 52 2.25 -12.31 11.34
C LYS A 52 3.23 -12.01 10.19
N PRO A 53 4.17 -11.06 10.37
CA PRO A 53 5.29 -10.92 9.45
C PRO A 53 6.00 -12.27 9.26
N PHE A 54 6.29 -12.60 8.01
CA PHE A 54 7.15 -13.73 7.72
C PHE A 54 8.56 -13.46 8.27
N ARG A 55 9.32 -14.50 8.53
CA ARG A 55 10.69 -14.36 9.01
C ARG A 55 11.53 -13.44 8.11
N ARG A 56 12.63 -12.96 8.63
CA ARG A 56 13.60 -12.20 7.83
C ARG A 56 14.17 -13.08 6.71
N LEU A 57 14.17 -12.54 5.50
CA LEU A 57 14.75 -13.21 4.33
C LEU A 57 16.27 -13.06 4.34
N ASN A 58 16.98 -14.10 3.92
CA ASN A 58 18.40 -14.03 3.59
C ASN A 58 18.60 -13.43 2.18
N ASN A 59 19.86 -13.11 1.81
CA ASN A 59 20.13 -12.49 0.52
C ASN A 59 19.76 -13.37 -0.68
N PRO A 60 20.07 -14.69 -0.73
CA PRO A 60 19.61 -15.57 -1.79
C PRO A 60 18.07 -15.59 -1.94
N GLU A 61 17.32 -15.63 -0.85
CA GLU A 61 15.85 -15.61 -0.88
C GLU A 61 15.29 -14.29 -1.42
N VAL A 62 15.93 -13.15 -1.10
CA VAL A 62 15.48 -11.84 -1.59
C VAL A 62 15.57 -11.75 -3.12
N VAL A 63 16.57 -12.38 -3.74
CA VAL A 63 16.76 -12.34 -5.20
C VAL A 63 16.14 -13.54 -5.92
N SER A 64 15.66 -14.56 -5.17
CA SER A 64 15.03 -15.74 -5.73
C SER A 64 13.66 -15.42 -6.35
N ASN A 65 13.38 -16.06 -7.48
CA ASN A 65 12.04 -16.11 -8.06
C ASN A 65 11.16 -17.20 -7.44
N GLU A 66 11.77 -18.14 -6.73
CA GLU A 66 11.08 -19.23 -6.05
C GLU A 66 10.88 -18.92 -4.57
N ALA A 67 9.73 -19.33 -4.05
CA ALA A 67 9.41 -19.19 -2.64
C ALA A 67 10.32 -20.08 -1.78
N PRO A 68 10.77 -19.61 -0.61
CA PRO A 68 11.32 -20.51 0.39
C PRO A 68 10.35 -21.66 0.72
N PHE A 69 10.88 -22.85 0.99
CA PHE A 69 10.05 -24.04 1.25
C PHE A 69 9.05 -23.88 2.41
N ASP A 70 9.37 -22.99 3.36
CA ASP A 70 8.55 -22.67 4.52
C ASP A 70 7.62 -21.47 4.29
N PHE A 71 7.54 -20.93 3.06
CA PHE A 71 6.67 -19.81 2.74
C PHE A 71 5.23 -20.29 2.51
N PRO A 72 4.25 -19.85 3.33
CA PRO A 72 2.88 -20.33 3.24
C PRO A 72 2.11 -19.62 2.12
N ARG A 73 1.12 -20.33 1.58
CA ARG A 73 0.13 -19.80 0.64
C ARG A 73 -1.27 -19.87 1.22
N PRO A 74 -2.19 -18.98 0.82
CA PRO A 74 -3.59 -19.13 1.16
C PRO A 74 -4.15 -20.45 0.59
N VAL A 75 -4.98 -21.14 1.36
CA VAL A 75 -5.65 -22.38 0.94
C VAL A 75 -7.00 -22.13 0.26
N GLU A 76 -7.52 -20.90 0.36
CA GLU A 76 -8.84 -20.52 -0.12
C GLU A 76 -8.95 -20.41 -1.65
N PHE A 77 -7.83 -20.35 -2.37
CA PHE A 77 -7.82 -20.33 -3.84
C PHE A 77 -6.59 -21.07 -4.40
N PHE A 78 -6.72 -21.51 -5.66
CA PHE A 78 -5.63 -22.21 -6.33
C PHE A 78 -4.45 -21.27 -6.62
N ALA A 79 -3.38 -21.46 -5.88
CA ALA A 79 -2.09 -20.80 -6.11
C ALA A 79 -0.96 -21.73 -5.68
N SER A 80 0.20 -21.64 -6.33
CA SER A 80 1.43 -22.23 -5.81
C SER A 80 2.06 -21.31 -4.76
N ASN A 81 3.02 -21.83 -3.99
CA ASN A 81 3.80 -20.99 -3.07
C ASN A 81 4.52 -19.88 -3.83
N ASP A 82 5.03 -20.16 -5.04
CA ASP A 82 5.69 -19.17 -5.87
C ASP A 82 4.73 -18.10 -6.39
N THR A 83 3.47 -18.46 -6.71
CA THR A 83 2.45 -17.48 -7.09
C THR A 83 2.18 -16.52 -5.92
N GLU A 84 2.03 -17.03 -4.72
CA GLU A 84 1.85 -16.19 -3.53
C GLU A 84 3.10 -15.35 -3.24
N TRP A 85 4.29 -15.95 -3.34
CA TRP A 85 5.58 -15.29 -3.17
C TRP A 85 5.75 -14.09 -4.11
N GLN A 86 5.55 -14.31 -5.41
CA GLN A 86 5.63 -13.25 -6.41
C GLN A 86 4.52 -12.22 -6.21
N GLY A 87 3.30 -12.66 -5.94
CA GLY A 87 2.16 -11.78 -5.72
C GLY A 87 2.34 -10.85 -4.52
N GLN A 88 2.96 -11.30 -3.44
CA GLN A 88 3.29 -10.45 -2.29
C GLN A 88 4.39 -9.42 -2.60
N ARG A 89 5.25 -9.68 -3.56
CA ARG A 89 6.35 -8.82 -4.03
C ARG A 89 5.98 -7.91 -5.20
N MET A 90 4.70 -7.83 -5.50
CA MET A 90 4.17 -6.91 -6.51
C MET A 90 3.28 -5.86 -5.87
N SER A 91 3.25 -4.68 -6.47
CA SER A 91 2.25 -3.65 -6.18
C SER A 91 1.10 -3.75 -7.17
N TRP A 92 -0.15 -3.59 -6.69
CA TRP A 92 -1.37 -3.92 -7.39
C TRP A 92 -2.36 -2.75 -7.44
N GLY A 93 -2.92 -2.53 -8.63
CA GLY A 93 -4.07 -1.67 -8.87
C GLY A 93 -3.81 -0.17 -8.69
N PRO A 94 -4.87 0.62 -8.59
CA PRO A 94 -4.79 2.08 -8.66
C PRO A 94 -4.04 2.72 -7.50
N PHE A 95 -3.91 2.02 -6.39
CA PHE A 95 -3.21 2.48 -5.19
C PHE A 95 -1.81 1.88 -5.04
N GLN A 96 -1.36 1.06 -5.98
CA GLN A 96 -0.07 0.36 -5.95
C GLN A 96 0.22 -0.32 -4.60
N MET A 97 -0.80 -1.00 -4.06
CA MET A 97 -0.64 -1.69 -2.79
C MET A 97 0.20 -2.95 -2.96
N MET A 98 1.25 -3.06 -2.14
CA MET A 98 2.04 -4.30 -2.07
C MET A 98 1.16 -5.49 -1.70
N GLY A 99 1.33 -6.62 -2.38
CA GLY A 99 0.58 -7.84 -2.07
C GLY A 99 0.76 -8.29 -0.62
N ALA A 100 1.95 -8.17 -0.05
CA ALA A 100 2.19 -8.46 1.37
C ALA A 100 1.35 -7.55 2.29
N VAL A 101 1.18 -6.27 1.94
CA VAL A 101 0.31 -5.35 2.69
C VAL A 101 -1.16 -5.73 2.54
N LEU A 102 -1.59 -6.17 1.35
CA LEU A 102 -2.95 -6.70 1.16
C LEU A 102 -3.20 -7.91 2.09
N ARG A 103 -2.27 -8.85 2.19
CA ARG A 103 -2.35 -10.00 3.11
C ARG A 103 -2.38 -9.55 4.58
N GLU A 104 -1.55 -8.59 4.95
CA GLU A 104 -1.57 -7.97 6.29
C GLU A 104 -2.94 -7.33 6.59
N ARG A 105 -3.62 -6.74 5.59
CA ARG A 105 -4.99 -6.21 5.71
C ARG A 105 -6.06 -7.30 5.61
N ARG A 106 -5.69 -8.58 5.66
CA ARG A 106 -6.57 -9.74 5.61
C ARG A 106 -7.30 -9.93 4.27
N TYR A 107 -6.73 -9.43 3.19
CA TYR A 107 -7.20 -9.80 1.86
C TYR A 107 -6.85 -11.27 1.59
N LYS A 108 -7.84 -12.09 1.24
CA LYS A 108 -7.67 -13.53 1.02
C LYS A 108 -7.82 -13.94 -0.44
N GLY A 109 -8.32 -13.04 -1.29
CA GLY A 109 -8.55 -13.33 -2.71
C GLY A 109 -7.28 -13.30 -3.57
N PRO A 110 -7.41 -13.64 -4.86
CA PRO A 110 -6.32 -13.56 -5.83
C PRO A 110 -5.94 -12.11 -6.10
N PHE A 111 -4.65 -11.80 -6.12
CA PHE A 111 -4.15 -10.43 -6.27
C PHE A 111 -4.66 -9.70 -7.53
N PRO A 112 -4.80 -10.36 -8.71
CA PRO A 112 -5.36 -9.70 -9.90
C PRO A 112 -6.76 -9.11 -9.73
N ALA A 113 -7.56 -9.62 -8.78
CA ALA A 113 -8.89 -9.06 -8.51
C ALA A 113 -8.83 -7.61 -8.03
N ILE A 114 -7.74 -7.18 -7.38
CA ILE A 114 -7.50 -5.77 -7.00
C ILE A 114 -7.42 -4.86 -8.25
N CYS A 115 -6.96 -5.37 -9.37
CA CYS A 115 -6.87 -4.64 -10.62
C CYS A 115 -8.19 -4.63 -11.42
N CYS A 116 -9.17 -5.42 -11.02
CA CYS A 116 -10.45 -5.58 -11.73
C CYS A 116 -11.65 -5.02 -10.95
N ASP A 117 -11.52 -4.86 -9.64
CA ASP A 117 -12.61 -4.44 -8.76
C ASP A 117 -12.26 -3.13 -8.02
N PRO A 118 -12.87 -2.00 -8.43
CA PRO A 118 -12.66 -0.70 -7.79
C PRO A 118 -13.03 -0.68 -6.29
N ASP A 119 -14.05 -1.46 -5.90
CA ASP A 119 -14.48 -1.55 -4.51
C ASP A 119 -13.42 -2.27 -3.65
N LEU A 120 -12.89 -3.39 -4.12
CA LEU A 120 -11.79 -4.08 -3.45
C LEU A 120 -10.55 -3.17 -3.33
N ALA A 121 -10.12 -2.56 -4.42
CA ALA A 121 -8.97 -1.66 -4.43
C ALA A 121 -9.13 -0.51 -3.43
N SER A 122 -10.28 0.18 -3.47
CA SER A 122 -10.55 1.32 -2.58
C SER A 122 -10.71 0.90 -1.12
N LYS A 123 -11.39 -0.22 -0.86
CA LYS A 123 -11.56 -0.77 0.50
C LYS A 123 -10.22 -1.04 1.18
N PHE A 124 -9.32 -1.76 0.50
CA PHE A 124 -8.05 -2.14 1.11
C PHE A 124 -7.07 -0.97 1.22
N ALA A 125 -7.07 -0.05 0.24
CA ALA A 125 -6.28 1.18 0.33
C ALA A 125 -6.75 2.08 1.47
N CYS A 126 -8.05 2.31 1.62
CA CYS A 126 -8.61 3.10 2.72
C CYS A 126 -8.36 2.42 4.08
N SER A 127 -8.52 1.11 4.18
CA SER A 127 -8.17 0.35 5.39
C SER A 127 -6.69 0.54 5.77
N HIS A 128 -5.78 0.51 4.79
CA HIS A 128 -4.36 0.73 5.04
C HIS A 128 -4.08 2.17 5.49
N LEU A 129 -4.60 3.16 4.76
CA LEU A 129 -4.46 4.58 5.13
C LEU A 129 -5.04 4.89 6.52
N SER A 130 -6.18 4.31 6.87
CA SER A 130 -6.77 4.47 8.20
C SER A 130 -5.83 3.95 9.29
N ARG A 131 -5.22 2.77 9.13
CA ARG A 131 -4.23 2.28 10.10
C ARG A 131 -2.98 3.13 10.19
N LEU A 132 -2.51 3.68 9.08
CA LEU A 132 -1.40 4.62 9.09
C LEU A 132 -1.78 5.93 9.78
N ARG A 133 -3.02 6.44 9.59
CA ARG A 133 -3.56 7.57 10.32
C ARG A 133 -3.54 7.29 11.82
N ASP A 134 -4.12 6.19 12.27
CA ASP A 134 -4.22 5.85 13.69
C ASP A 134 -2.84 5.75 14.34
N ARG A 135 -1.83 5.29 13.59
CA ARG A 135 -0.45 5.15 14.08
C ARG A 135 0.34 6.46 14.06
N PHE A 136 0.17 7.29 13.04
CA PHE A 136 1.11 8.38 12.78
C PHE A 136 0.51 9.78 12.82
N TYR A 137 -0.82 9.92 12.67
CA TYR A 137 -1.45 11.24 12.52
C TYR A 137 -1.24 12.14 13.73
N LYS A 138 -1.39 11.61 14.95
CA LYS A 138 -1.24 12.40 16.19
C LYS A 138 0.13 13.08 16.28
N LYS A 139 1.18 12.44 15.83
CA LYS A 139 2.57 12.94 15.93
C LYS A 139 3.03 13.68 14.68
N HIS A 140 2.54 13.29 13.50
CA HIS A 140 3.13 13.70 12.22
C HIS A 140 2.11 14.32 11.25
N GLY A 141 0.83 14.42 11.63
CA GLY A 141 -0.25 14.89 10.76
C GLY A 141 -0.43 14.03 9.51
N TRP A 142 -1.18 14.54 8.55
CA TRP A 142 -1.41 13.84 7.27
C TRP A 142 -0.12 13.62 6.47
N ALA A 143 0.85 14.48 6.64
CA ALA A 143 2.14 14.32 6.02
C ALA A 143 2.86 13.04 6.43
N GLY A 144 2.86 12.77 7.73
CA GLY A 144 3.42 11.51 8.22
C GLY A 144 2.65 10.29 7.75
N VAL A 145 1.32 10.39 7.62
CA VAL A 145 0.47 9.32 7.06
C VAL A 145 0.84 9.04 5.61
N VAL A 146 0.94 10.09 4.78
CA VAL A 146 1.31 9.98 3.36
C VAL A 146 2.76 9.50 3.20
N ALA A 147 3.69 10.01 4.01
CA ALA A 147 5.06 9.55 4.01
C ALA A 147 5.14 8.05 4.33
N ALA A 148 4.40 7.60 5.34
CA ALA A 148 4.36 6.20 5.73
C ALA A 148 3.69 5.31 4.68
N TYR A 149 2.70 5.81 3.94
CA TYR A 149 2.09 5.06 2.84
C TYR A 149 3.15 4.63 1.81
N ASN A 150 4.01 5.54 1.43
CA ASN A 150 5.06 5.28 0.43
C ASN A 150 6.26 4.49 0.98
N SER A 151 6.66 4.71 2.22
CA SER A 151 7.92 4.16 2.77
C SER A 151 7.76 3.28 4.02
N GLY A 152 6.52 2.96 4.41
CA GLY A 152 6.19 2.17 5.59
C GLY A 152 6.28 2.95 6.91
N THR A 153 7.11 3.99 7.00
CA THR A 153 7.28 4.82 8.20
C THR A 153 7.60 6.28 7.82
N PRO A 154 7.17 7.27 8.62
CA PRO A 154 7.41 8.69 8.35
C PRO A 154 8.83 9.09 8.78
N ARG A 155 9.84 8.66 8.04
CA ARG A 155 11.24 8.97 8.32
C ARG A 155 11.57 10.42 7.95
N LYS A 156 12.37 11.05 8.79
CA LYS A 156 12.88 12.41 8.56
C LYS A 156 14.40 12.40 8.58
N THR A 157 14.97 13.35 7.84
CA THR A 157 16.39 13.72 7.92
C THR A 157 16.67 14.44 9.25
N PRO A 158 17.96 14.64 9.63
CA PRO A 158 18.31 15.45 10.81
C PRO A 158 17.70 16.85 10.78
N ASP A 159 17.53 17.46 9.60
CA ASP A 159 16.93 18.79 9.39
C ASP A 159 15.38 18.77 9.50
N GLY A 160 14.78 17.63 9.86
CA GLY A 160 13.35 17.51 10.06
C GLY A 160 12.52 17.32 8.78
N VAL A 161 13.13 17.23 7.60
CA VAL A 161 12.49 17.03 6.30
C VAL A 161 12.18 15.55 6.10
N TYR A 162 11.02 15.22 5.53
CA TYR A 162 10.70 13.83 5.19
C TYR A 162 11.63 13.29 4.10
N THR A 163 12.17 12.08 4.29
CA THR A 163 13.11 11.46 3.32
C THR A 163 12.49 11.24 1.94
N ASN A 164 11.18 11.16 1.87
CA ASN A 164 10.39 11.04 0.65
C ASN A 164 9.56 12.30 0.33
N VAL A 165 10.10 13.49 0.63
CA VAL A 165 9.42 14.78 0.40
C VAL A 165 8.95 14.96 -1.04
N GLY A 166 9.69 14.43 -2.02
CA GLY A 166 9.27 14.47 -3.44
C GLY A 166 7.95 13.73 -3.69
N TYR A 167 7.70 12.63 -3.00
CA TYR A 167 6.41 11.94 -3.04
C TYR A 167 5.29 12.78 -2.42
N LEU A 168 5.55 13.38 -1.25
CA LEU A 168 4.58 14.24 -0.59
C LEU A 168 4.19 15.44 -1.47
N ASN A 169 5.17 16.05 -2.14
CA ASN A 169 4.93 17.16 -3.08
C ASN A 169 4.00 16.73 -4.23
N LYS A 170 4.25 15.55 -4.84
CA LYS A 170 3.37 15.00 -5.88
C LYS A 170 1.93 14.81 -5.36
N VAL A 171 1.74 14.24 -4.18
CA VAL A 171 0.42 14.04 -3.58
C VAL A 171 -0.24 15.40 -3.27
N SER A 172 0.52 16.37 -2.78
CA SER A 172 0.02 17.73 -2.51
C SER A 172 -0.57 18.37 -3.76
N ILE A 173 0.20 18.47 -4.84
CA ILE A 173 -0.24 19.10 -6.09
C ILE A 173 -1.33 18.31 -6.83
N SER A 174 -1.47 17.03 -6.55
CA SER A 174 -2.50 16.15 -7.12
C SER A 174 -3.88 16.29 -6.48
N GLY A 175 -4.05 17.23 -5.53
CA GLY A 175 -5.35 17.56 -4.90
C GLY A 175 -5.40 17.48 -3.38
N ALA A 176 -4.27 17.17 -2.72
CA ALA A 176 -4.20 17.07 -1.27
C ALA A 176 -3.54 18.28 -0.57
N GLN A 177 -3.39 19.40 -1.26
CA GLN A 177 -2.63 20.57 -0.79
C GLN A 177 -3.06 21.07 0.60
N LYS A 178 -4.37 21.11 0.88
CA LYS A 178 -4.90 21.56 2.17
C LYS A 178 -4.53 20.66 3.37
N TYR A 179 -4.11 19.43 3.10
CA TYR A 179 -3.71 18.46 4.15
C TYR A 179 -2.19 18.40 4.34
N LEU A 180 -1.43 18.94 3.40
CA LEU A 180 0.03 18.84 3.35
C LEU A 180 0.68 20.25 3.39
N THR A 181 0.14 21.15 4.20
CA THR A 181 0.49 22.59 4.25
C THR A 181 1.93 22.88 4.71
N PHE A 182 2.57 21.95 5.41
CA PHE A 182 3.95 22.09 5.92
C PHE A 182 5.01 22.05 4.80
N LEU A 183 4.65 21.70 3.55
CA LEU A 183 5.55 21.70 2.40
C LEU A 183 5.80 23.11 1.81
N ARG A 184 5.26 24.18 2.45
CA ARG A 184 5.38 25.58 2.00
C ARG A 184 6.45 26.38 2.73
N ALA A 185 7.28 25.74 3.54
CA ALA A 185 8.40 26.42 4.22
C ALA A 185 9.68 26.32 3.39
#